data_3519cad14e25652a1279c1dbfa67dc4d
#
_entry.id   3519cad14e25652a1279c1dbfa67dc4d
#
_cell.length_a   1.000
_cell.length_b   1.000
_cell.length_c   1.000
_cell.angle_alpha   90.00
_cell.angle_beta   90.00
_cell.angle_gamma   90.00
#
_symmetry.space_group_name_H-M   'P 1'
#
loop_
_entity.id
_entity.type
_entity.pdbx_description
1 polymer ?
#
loop_
_entity_poly.entity_id
_entity_poly.type
_entity_poly.pdbx_seq_one_letter_code
_entity_poly.pdbx_strand_id
1 'polypeptide(L)'
;MRLRDFISDDAVRLDLAGTSKDDVLQEMAQLLHADDRATATLLRILRRREHLGSTGVGRGIAIPHCRTLVSSRLRVAFARHTAGVEWDAIDRRPVHYLFLIVAPPLEVSNQYLPVLGRIAQFAKDADIPDRLSALASPADFFALLESRGV
;
A
#
# COMPACT_ATOMS: atom_id res chain seq x y z
N MET A 1 -13.18 4.83 13.01
CA MET A 1 -12.07 4.14 12.35
C MET A 1 -11.28 5.14 11.52
N ARG A 2 -9.97 5.22 11.74
CA ARG A 2 -9.05 6.08 10.99
C ARG A 2 -7.97 5.20 10.35
N LEU A 3 -7.57 5.51 9.12
CA LEU A 3 -6.48 4.78 8.45
C LEU A 3 -5.20 4.80 9.28
N ARG A 4 -4.93 5.91 9.96
CA ARG A 4 -3.78 6.06 10.85
C ARG A 4 -3.65 4.94 11.88
N ASP A 5 -4.79 4.41 12.34
CA ASP A 5 -4.81 3.36 13.37
C ASP A 5 -4.18 2.05 12.88
N PHE A 6 -4.10 1.85 11.57
CA PHE A 6 -3.58 0.63 10.96
C PHE A 6 -2.17 0.80 10.37
N ILE A 7 -1.61 2.02 10.43
CA ILE A 7 -0.32 2.34 9.81
C ILE A 7 0.69 2.69 10.90
N SER A 8 1.69 1.82 11.09
CA SER A 8 2.80 2.11 12.01
C SER A 8 3.67 3.24 11.45
N ASP A 9 4.32 4.02 12.33
CA ASP A 9 5.18 5.13 11.92
C ASP A 9 6.28 4.69 10.95
N ASP A 10 6.81 3.49 11.12
CA ASP A 10 7.87 2.89 10.30
C ASP A 10 7.35 2.16 9.06
N ALA A 11 6.05 2.21 8.80
CA ALA A 11 5.43 1.60 7.62
C ALA A 11 5.15 2.60 6.49
N VAL A 12 5.82 3.74 6.50
CA VAL A 12 5.74 4.77 5.46
C VAL A 12 7.12 5.00 4.88
N ARG A 13 7.27 4.78 3.57
CA ARG A 13 8.55 4.97 2.88
C ARG A 13 8.35 5.81 1.62
N LEU A 14 9.09 6.89 1.48
CA LEU A 14 8.91 7.86 0.38
C LEU A 14 9.93 7.72 -0.75
N ASP A 15 10.84 6.72 -0.67
CA ASP A 15 11.99 6.59 -1.58
C ASP A 15 12.25 5.14 -1.98
N LEU A 16 11.23 4.45 -2.50
CA LEU A 16 11.40 3.10 -3.03
C LEU A 16 12.47 3.10 -4.13
N ALA A 17 13.32 2.07 -4.13
CA ALA A 17 14.47 1.96 -5.03
C ALA A 17 14.32 0.90 -6.11
N GLY A 18 13.39 -0.05 -5.98
CA GLY A 18 13.20 -1.14 -6.92
C GLY A 18 12.92 -0.67 -8.33
N THR A 19 13.38 -1.42 -9.33
CA THR A 19 13.23 -1.06 -10.74
C THR A 19 12.15 -1.88 -11.45
N SER A 20 11.58 -2.85 -10.77
CA SER A 20 10.52 -3.70 -11.31
C SER A 20 9.38 -3.82 -10.31
N LYS A 21 8.21 -4.25 -10.80
CA LYS A 21 7.06 -4.55 -9.95
C LYS A 21 7.44 -5.53 -8.83
N ASP A 22 8.19 -6.56 -9.16
CA ASP A 22 8.61 -7.58 -8.20
C ASP A 22 9.52 -6.99 -7.11
N ASP A 23 10.50 -6.16 -7.49
CA ASP A 23 11.38 -5.49 -6.53
C ASP A 23 10.58 -4.60 -5.58
N VAL A 24 9.60 -3.87 -6.10
CA VAL A 24 8.78 -2.96 -5.31
C VAL A 24 7.87 -3.73 -4.36
N LEU A 25 7.28 -4.85 -4.82
CA LEU A 25 6.49 -5.72 -3.92
C LEU A 25 7.35 -6.23 -2.77
N GLN A 26 8.61 -6.57 -3.03
CA GLN A 26 9.54 -7.01 -1.99
C GLN A 26 9.80 -5.89 -0.98
N GLU A 27 10.07 -4.68 -1.45
CA GLU A 27 10.25 -3.52 -0.56
C GLU A 27 8.99 -3.25 0.27
N MET A 28 7.81 -3.36 -0.33
CA MET A 28 6.53 -3.18 0.37
C MET A 28 6.34 -4.23 1.45
N ALA A 29 6.62 -5.49 1.15
CA ALA A 29 6.49 -6.57 2.13
C ALA A 29 7.39 -6.34 3.35
N GLN A 30 8.55 -5.76 3.17
CA GLN A 30 9.50 -5.44 4.25
C GLN A 30 9.00 -4.33 5.18
N LEU A 31 8.07 -3.50 4.72
CA LEU A 31 7.53 -2.40 5.53
C LEU A 31 6.73 -2.86 6.74
N LEU A 32 6.29 -4.10 6.77
CA LEU A 32 5.59 -4.65 7.93
C LEU A 32 6.54 -5.13 9.03
N HIS A 33 7.86 -5.15 8.76
CA HIS A 33 8.91 -5.50 9.72
C HIS A 33 8.71 -6.86 10.37
N ALA A 34 8.15 -7.81 9.61
CA ALA A 34 8.05 -9.20 10.02
C ALA A 34 9.41 -9.91 9.86
N ASP A 35 9.55 -11.11 10.43
CA ASP A 35 10.77 -11.88 10.22
C ASP A 35 10.93 -12.27 8.73
N ASP A 36 12.12 -12.77 8.37
CA ASP A 36 12.46 -13.07 6.98
C ASP A 36 11.53 -14.12 6.37
N ARG A 37 11.15 -15.12 7.15
CA ARG A 37 10.26 -16.20 6.71
C ARG A 37 8.87 -15.67 6.42
N ALA A 38 8.32 -14.86 7.33
CA ALA A 38 7.01 -14.24 7.18
C ALA A 38 7.00 -13.29 5.98
N THR A 39 8.06 -12.49 5.82
CA THR A 39 8.20 -11.57 4.69
C THR A 39 8.24 -12.31 3.36
N ALA A 40 8.98 -13.42 3.28
CA ALA A 40 9.05 -14.25 2.07
C ALA A 40 7.68 -14.85 1.72
N THR A 41 6.93 -15.31 2.72
CA THR A 41 5.58 -15.84 2.54
C THR A 41 4.64 -14.76 2.03
N LEU A 42 4.68 -13.57 2.65
CA LEU A 42 3.86 -12.44 2.23
C LEU A 42 4.16 -12.05 0.78
N LEU A 43 5.44 -11.96 0.42
CA LEU A 43 5.83 -11.61 -0.95
C LEU A 43 5.28 -12.61 -1.96
N ARG A 44 5.36 -13.90 -1.66
CA ARG A 44 4.82 -14.95 -2.55
C ARG A 44 3.31 -14.75 -2.77
N ILE A 45 2.57 -14.43 -1.71
CA ILE A 45 1.12 -14.22 -1.78
C ILE A 45 0.81 -12.96 -2.60
N LEU A 46 1.56 -11.88 -2.39
CA LEU A 46 1.38 -10.63 -3.14
C LEU A 46 1.66 -10.83 -4.64
N ARG A 47 2.73 -11.55 -4.97
CA ARG A 47 3.04 -11.92 -6.37
C ARG A 47 1.91 -12.68 -7.02
N ARG A 48 1.37 -13.67 -6.32
CA ARG A 48 0.27 -14.48 -6.80
C ARG A 48 -0.98 -13.64 -7.05
N ARG A 49 -1.27 -12.71 -6.13
CA ARG A 49 -2.42 -11.80 -6.29
C ARG A 49 -2.26 -10.92 -7.53
N GLU A 50 -1.07 -10.40 -7.79
CA GLU A 50 -0.82 -9.57 -8.97
C GLU A 50 -0.93 -10.36 -10.28
N HIS A 51 -0.58 -11.64 -10.27
CA HIS A 51 -0.77 -12.51 -11.43
C HIS A 51 -2.24 -12.69 -11.81
N LEU A 52 -3.15 -12.61 -10.86
CA LEU A 52 -4.58 -12.73 -11.11
C LEU A 52 -5.18 -11.46 -11.71
N GLY A 53 -4.47 -10.36 -11.65
CA GLY A 53 -4.89 -9.06 -12.16
C GLY A 53 -4.18 -7.95 -11.40
N SER A 54 -3.81 -6.91 -12.11
CA SER A 54 -3.07 -5.80 -11.52
C SER A 54 -3.89 -5.08 -10.45
N THR A 55 -3.23 -4.68 -9.36
CA THR A 55 -3.81 -3.82 -8.33
C THR A 55 -3.60 -2.33 -8.62
N GLY A 56 -3.06 -1.99 -9.78
CA GLY A 56 -2.91 -0.61 -10.22
C GLY A 56 -4.27 -0.04 -10.63
N VAL A 57 -4.75 0.96 -9.89
CA VAL A 57 -6.11 1.52 -10.07
C VAL A 57 -6.13 2.76 -10.96
N GLY A 58 -4.98 3.14 -11.48
CA GLY A 58 -4.84 4.35 -12.32
C GLY A 58 -4.32 5.53 -11.51
N ARG A 59 -3.96 6.58 -12.24
CA ARG A 59 -3.48 7.85 -11.67
C ARG A 59 -2.21 7.69 -10.85
N GLY A 60 -1.40 6.67 -11.18
CA GLY A 60 -0.15 6.40 -10.47
C GLY A 60 -0.31 5.66 -9.16
N ILE A 61 -1.48 5.11 -8.86
CA ILE A 61 -1.78 4.49 -7.57
C ILE A 61 -2.01 2.98 -7.74
N ALA A 62 -1.43 2.19 -6.83
CA ALA A 62 -1.71 0.77 -6.70
C ALA A 62 -2.07 0.44 -5.26
N ILE A 63 -2.91 -0.58 -5.08
CA ILE A 63 -3.37 -1.01 -3.76
C ILE A 63 -3.17 -2.53 -3.64
N PRO A 64 -1.92 -3.01 -3.52
CA PRO A 64 -1.68 -4.42 -3.24
C PRO A 64 -2.34 -4.80 -1.92
N HIS A 65 -3.07 -5.91 -1.92
CA HIS A 65 -3.78 -6.33 -0.71
C HIS A 65 -3.95 -7.84 -0.68
N CYS A 66 -3.95 -8.41 0.49
CA CYS A 66 -4.16 -9.84 0.66
C CYS A 66 -4.59 -10.18 2.09
N ARG A 67 -5.17 -11.39 2.23
CA ARG A 67 -5.39 -12.02 3.52
C ARG A 67 -4.36 -13.12 3.70
N THR A 68 -3.74 -13.19 4.88
CA THR A 68 -2.70 -14.18 5.16
C THR A 68 -2.52 -14.35 6.67
N LEU A 69 -2.16 -15.57 7.08
CA LEU A 69 -1.81 -15.87 8.47
C LEU A 69 -0.51 -15.21 8.93
N VAL A 70 0.27 -14.64 8.03
CA VAL A 70 1.50 -13.91 8.35
C VAL A 70 1.22 -12.74 9.28
N SER A 71 0.08 -12.08 9.12
CA SER A 71 -0.32 -10.98 9.99
C SER A 71 -1.45 -11.44 10.92
N SER A 72 -1.32 -11.11 12.22
CA SER A 72 -2.33 -11.42 13.22
C SER A 72 -3.42 -10.35 13.31
N ARG A 73 -3.25 -9.24 12.62
CA ARG A 73 -4.19 -8.11 12.60
C ARG A 73 -4.14 -7.39 11.26
N LEU A 74 -5.12 -6.53 11.03
CA LEU A 74 -5.14 -5.65 9.87
C LEU A 74 -4.00 -4.62 9.97
N ARG A 75 -3.19 -4.53 8.91
CA ARG A 75 -2.08 -3.59 8.83
C ARG A 75 -2.05 -2.95 7.45
N VAL A 76 -1.67 -1.68 7.42
CA VAL A 76 -1.52 -0.90 6.19
C VAL A 76 -0.12 -0.30 6.13
N ALA A 77 0.46 -0.24 4.95
CA ALA A 77 1.71 0.47 4.70
C ALA A 77 1.54 1.37 3.48
N PHE A 78 2.32 2.43 3.43
CA PHE A 78 2.35 3.33 2.27
C PHE A 78 3.77 3.51 1.79
N ALA A 79 3.95 3.58 0.47
CA ALA A 79 5.24 3.90 -0.11
C ALA A 79 5.10 4.69 -1.40
N ARG A 80 6.16 5.44 -1.73
CA ARG A 80 6.26 6.23 -2.95
C ARG A 80 7.47 5.82 -3.76
N HIS A 81 7.27 5.69 -5.07
CA HIS A 81 8.33 5.47 -6.04
C HIS A 81 8.40 6.69 -6.96
N THR A 82 9.39 7.56 -6.76
CA THR A 82 9.45 8.86 -7.44
C THR A 82 9.56 8.72 -8.96
N ALA A 83 10.39 7.81 -9.44
CA ALA A 83 10.59 7.59 -10.87
C ALA A 83 9.40 6.89 -11.54
N GLY A 84 8.61 6.16 -10.79
CA GLY A 84 7.53 5.34 -11.30
C GLY A 84 7.99 3.94 -11.70
N VAL A 85 7.10 2.98 -11.56
CA VAL A 85 7.37 1.58 -11.89
C VAL A 85 6.21 1.01 -12.71
N GLU A 86 6.54 0.21 -13.72
CA GLU A 86 5.55 -0.46 -14.55
C GLU A 86 4.74 -1.45 -13.70
N TRP A 87 3.43 -1.30 -13.70
CA TRP A 87 2.53 -2.09 -12.84
C TRP A 87 1.44 -2.82 -13.61
N ASP A 88 1.38 -2.60 -14.92
CA ASP A 88 0.26 -3.04 -15.74
C ASP A 88 -1.07 -2.50 -15.19
N ALA A 89 -1.06 -1.24 -14.81
CA ALA A 89 -2.24 -0.57 -14.24
C ALA A 89 -3.34 -0.43 -15.28
N ILE A 90 -4.56 -0.21 -14.80
CA ILE A 90 -5.76 -0.11 -15.65
C ILE A 90 -5.63 0.98 -16.73
N ASP A 91 -4.92 2.08 -16.44
CA ASP A 91 -4.68 3.19 -17.37
C ASP A 91 -3.35 3.08 -18.10
N ARG A 92 -2.59 1.99 -17.90
CA ARG A 92 -1.28 1.72 -18.51
C ARG A 92 -0.20 2.74 -18.16
N ARG A 93 -0.41 3.54 -17.11
CA ARG A 93 0.59 4.48 -16.62
C ARG A 93 1.43 3.87 -15.50
N PRO A 94 2.67 4.33 -15.31
CA PRO A 94 3.49 3.87 -14.18
C PRO A 94 2.84 4.17 -12.85
N VAL A 95 3.16 3.34 -11.85
CA VAL A 95 2.72 3.53 -10.47
C VAL A 95 3.81 4.26 -9.68
N HIS A 96 3.40 5.25 -8.92
CA HIS A 96 4.26 6.05 -8.04
C HIS A 96 3.86 5.92 -6.56
N TYR A 97 2.61 5.55 -6.26
CA TYR A 97 2.08 5.54 -4.91
C TYR A 97 1.41 4.20 -4.62
N LEU A 98 1.82 3.58 -3.52
CA LEU A 98 1.38 2.21 -3.20
C LEU A 98 0.85 2.14 -1.77
N PHE A 99 -0.35 1.56 -1.64
CA PHE A 99 -0.95 1.23 -0.35
C PHE A 99 -0.98 -0.29 -0.23
N LEU A 100 -0.31 -0.84 0.77
CA LEU A 100 -0.36 -2.26 1.06
C LEU A 100 -1.36 -2.50 2.19
N ILE A 101 -2.27 -3.46 2.01
CA ILE A 101 -3.24 -3.85 3.03
C ILE A 101 -3.10 -5.34 3.28
N VAL A 102 -2.82 -5.73 4.51
CA VAL A 102 -2.64 -7.12 4.90
C VAL A 102 -3.49 -7.42 6.13
N ALA A 103 -4.24 -8.51 6.09
CA ALA A 103 -5.08 -8.93 7.20
C ALA A 103 -5.09 -10.46 7.32
N PRO A 104 -5.37 -11.02 8.52
CA PRO A 104 -5.57 -12.46 8.64
C PRO A 104 -6.87 -12.87 7.92
N PRO A 105 -7.01 -14.17 7.56
CA PRO A 105 -8.22 -14.66 6.90
C PRO A 105 -9.50 -14.40 7.69
N LEU A 106 -9.42 -14.47 9.03
CA LEU A 106 -10.50 -14.11 9.94
C LEU A 106 -10.05 -12.91 10.76
N GLU A 107 -10.28 -11.72 10.22
CA GLU A 107 -9.88 -10.47 10.86
C GLU A 107 -10.98 -10.03 11.83
N VAL A 108 -10.63 -9.98 13.13
CA VAL A 108 -11.58 -9.81 14.25
C VAL A 108 -12.32 -8.46 14.16
N SER A 109 -11.60 -7.39 13.81
CA SER A 109 -12.22 -6.07 13.74
C SER A 109 -13.16 -5.90 12.53
N ASN A 110 -13.11 -6.83 11.59
CA ASN A 110 -13.92 -6.82 10.37
C ASN A 110 -13.79 -5.51 9.58
N GLN A 111 -12.60 -4.93 9.56
CA GLN A 111 -12.32 -3.64 8.90
C GLN A 111 -11.60 -3.77 7.56
N TYR A 112 -11.29 -4.99 7.10
CA TYR A 112 -10.51 -5.19 5.88
C TYR A 112 -11.16 -4.53 4.65
N LEU A 113 -12.41 -4.86 4.37
CA LEU A 113 -13.12 -4.26 3.23
C LEU A 113 -13.41 -2.77 3.45
N PRO A 114 -13.83 -2.32 4.64
CA PRO A 114 -13.97 -0.88 4.90
C PRO A 114 -12.68 -0.09 4.70
N VAL A 115 -11.52 -0.62 5.13
CA VAL A 115 -10.23 0.05 4.95
C VAL A 115 -9.86 0.11 3.46
N LEU A 116 -10.02 -1.00 2.73
CA LEU A 116 -9.77 -1.03 1.29
C LEU A 116 -10.64 0.01 0.58
N GLY A 117 -11.93 0.05 0.90
CA GLY A 117 -12.86 1.02 0.31
C GLY A 117 -12.50 2.47 0.64
N ARG A 118 -12.04 2.73 1.86
CA ARG A 118 -11.65 4.06 2.28
C ARG A 118 -10.38 4.54 1.57
N ILE A 119 -9.41 3.66 1.40
CA ILE A 119 -8.20 3.97 0.62
C ILE A 119 -8.55 4.23 -0.84
N ALA A 120 -9.39 3.38 -1.43
CA ALA A 120 -9.83 3.56 -2.81
C ALA A 120 -10.56 4.88 -3.01
N GLN A 121 -11.40 5.29 -2.06
CA GLN A 121 -12.11 6.57 -2.11
C GLN A 121 -11.14 7.75 -1.97
N PHE A 122 -10.20 7.68 -1.03
CA PHE A 122 -9.15 8.68 -0.86
C PHE A 122 -8.34 8.85 -2.15
N ALA A 123 -7.99 7.74 -2.79
CA ALA A 123 -7.21 7.74 -4.02
C ALA A 123 -7.93 8.39 -5.22
N LYS A 124 -9.25 8.52 -5.16
CA LYS A 124 -10.05 9.14 -6.24
C LYS A 124 -10.05 10.66 -6.20
N ASP A 125 -9.69 11.28 -5.08
CA ASP A 125 -9.65 12.74 -5.00
C ASP A 125 -8.64 13.29 -6.02
N ALA A 126 -9.05 14.30 -6.79
CA ALA A 126 -8.31 14.77 -7.95
C ALA A 126 -6.90 15.26 -7.62
N ASP A 127 -6.69 15.85 -6.44
CA ASP A 127 -5.41 16.42 -6.02
C ASP A 127 -4.51 15.44 -5.25
N ILE A 128 -4.97 14.23 -4.95
CA ILE A 128 -4.19 13.29 -4.14
C ILE A 128 -2.86 12.91 -4.79
N PRO A 129 -2.78 12.58 -6.09
CA PRO A 129 -1.47 12.29 -6.68
C PRO A 129 -0.46 13.43 -6.49
N ASP A 130 -0.87 14.68 -6.66
CA ASP A 130 0.01 15.84 -6.47
C ASP A 130 0.41 16.00 -4.99
N ARG A 131 -0.53 15.78 -4.08
CA ARG A 131 -0.26 15.85 -2.64
C ARG A 131 0.72 14.76 -2.20
N LEU A 132 0.57 13.55 -2.71
CA LEU A 132 1.48 12.44 -2.40
C LEU A 132 2.87 12.70 -2.98
N SER A 133 2.95 13.29 -4.16
CA SER A 133 4.22 13.69 -4.77
C SER A 133 4.96 14.73 -3.93
N ALA A 134 4.24 15.60 -3.25
CA ALA A 134 4.82 16.71 -2.47
C ALA A 134 5.25 16.33 -1.05
N LEU A 135 4.97 15.10 -0.59
CA LEU A 135 5.33 14.68 0.76
C LEU A 135 6.85 14.73 0.97
N ALA A 136 7.29 15.34 2.07
CA ALA A 136 8.69 15.42 2.44
C ALA A 136 9.07 14.44 3.57
N SER A 137 8.08 13.97 4.34
CA SER A 137 8.32 13.10 5.49
C SER A 137 7.10 12.20 5.75
N PRO A 138 7.27 11.10 6.49
CA PRO A 138 6.13 10.29 6.94
C PRO A 138 5.09 11.11 7.73
N ALA A 139 5.53 12.08 8.53
CA ALA A 139 4.62 12.94 9.27
C ALA A 139 3.68 13.71 8.33
N ASP A 140 4.17 14.16 7.18
CA ASP A 140 3.35 14.83 6.17
C ASP A 140 2.27 13.91 5.62
N PHE A 141 2.58 12.63 5.44
CA PHE A 141 1.60 11.65 5.00
C PHE A 141 0.45 11.51 6.00
N PHE A 142 0.79 11.36 7.28
CA PHE A 142 -0.24 11.25 8.33
C PHE A 142 -1.07 12.53 8.43
N ALA A 143 -0.44 13.69 8.31
CA ALA A 143 -1.15 14.98 8.30
C ALA A 143 -2.13 15.06 7.11
N LEU A 144 -1.73 14.56 5.95
CA LEU A 144 -2.60 14.52 4.77
C LEU A 144 -3.83 13.64 5.02
N LEU A 145 -3.64 12.43 5.56
CA LEU A 145 -4.75 11.55 5.91
C LEU A 145 -5.72 12.25 6.87
N GLU A 146 -5.18 12.87 7.90
CA GLU A 146 -5.97 13.54 8.93
C GLU A 146 -6.77 14.71 8.33
N SER A 147 -6.15 15.49 7.45
CA SER A 147 -6.80 16.61 6.78
C SER A 147 -7.98 16.19 5.91
N ARG A 148 -8.01 14.94 5.46
CA ARG A 148 -9.09 14.38 4.64
C ARG A 148 -10.11 13.59 5.45
N GLY A 149 -9.92 13.49 6.77
CA GLY A 149 -10.84 12.77 7.65
C GLY A 149 -10.85 11.26 7.47
N VAL A 150 -9.76 10.71 6.97
CA VAL A 150 -9.65 9.25 6.72
C VAL A 150 -8.74 8.55 7.71
#